data_a05508ab58eb229b97fa5559de0a3000
#
_entry.id   a05508ab58eb229b97fa5559de0a3000
#
_cell.length_a   1.000
_cell.length_b   1.000
_cell.length_c   1.000
_cell.angle_alpha   90.00
_cell.angle_beta   90.00
_cell.angle_gamma   90.00
#
_symmetry.space_group_name_H-M   'P 1'
#
loop_
_entity.id
_entity.type
_entity.pdbx_description
1 polymer ?
#
loop_
_entity_poly.entity_id
_entity_poly.type
_entity_poly.pdbx_seq_one_letter_code
_entity_poly.pdbx_strand_id
1 'polypeptide(L)'
;MVFSSNVLEHVPDPMGLIEEMIRATRPGGLVYLSYTNWYSPWGGHEMSPWHLLGPRYAERRYIKRYQRKPKHEVGANLFRVHVGPVLRALRARPDVEIVAARPRYYPRWCRLLLRLPGLREVATWNLMLIMRRVG
;
A
#
# COMPACT_ATOMS: atom_id res chain seq x y z
N MET A 1 20.20 2.70 2.97
CA MET A 1 18.75 2.48 3.16
C MET A 1 18.01 3.20 2.07
N VAL A 2 17.02 2.54 1.45
CA VAL A 2 16.08 3.13 0.50
C VAL A 2 14.75 3.30 1.19
N PHE A 3 14.07 4.41 0.95
CA PHE A 3 12.87 4.80 1.68
C PHE A 3 11.76 5.27 0.74
N SER A 4 10.55 4.76 0.93
CA SER A 4 9.33 5.23 0.27
C SER A 4 8.16 5.23 1.26
N SER A 5 7.40 6.32 1.30
CA SER A 5 6.26 6.46 2.19
C SER A 5 5.09 7.14 1.48
N ASN A 6 3.96 6.44 1.37
CA ASN A 6 2.74 6.91 0.71
C ASN A 6 2.98 7.34 -0.76
N VAL A 7 3.74 6.54 -1.49
CA VAL A 7 4.02 6.74 -2.93
C VAL A 7 3.51 5.55 -3.74
N LEU A 8 3.54 4.35 -3.17
CA LEU A 8 3.25 3.10 -3.88
C LEU A 8 1.84 3.11 -4.50
N GLU A 9 0.87 3.69 -3.81
CA GLU A 9 -0.50 3.85 -4.28
C GLU A 9 -0.67 4.88 -5.42
N HIS A 10 0.37 5.64 -5.71
CA HIS A 10 0.36 6.68 -6.74
C HIS A 10 1.14 6.32 -8.01
N VAL A 11 1.71 5.13 -8.08
CA VAL A 11 2.45 4.67 -9.26
C VAL A 11 1.67 3.59 -10.02
N PRO A 12 1.73 3.60 -11.38
CA PRO A 12 0.99 2.65 -12.20
C PRO A 12 1.49 1.20 -12.06
N ASP A 13 2.76 1.03 -11.73
CA ASP A 13 3.39 -0.27 -11.45
C ASP A 13 3.98 -0.31 -10.05
N PRO A 14 3.15 -0.63 -9.02
CA PRO A 14 3.61 -0.72 -7.65
C PRO A 14 4.69 -1.78 -7.42
N MET A 15 4.62 -2.91 -8.14
CA MET A 15 5.60 -3.98 -7.97
C MET A 15 6.94 -3.62 -8.60
N GLY A 16 6.94 -2.96 -9.76
CA GLY A 16 8.13 -2.43 -10.39
C GLY A 16 8.84 -1.40 -9.50
N LEU A 17 8.11 -0.52 -8.82
CA LEU A 17 8.71 0.38 -7.83
C LEU A 17 9.39 -0.38 -6.68
N ILE A 18 8.75 -1.42 -6.14
CA ILE A 18 9.34 -2.25 -5.08
C ILE A 18 10.62 -2.93 -5.58
N GLU A 19 10.61 -3.46 -6.80
CA GLU A 19 11.78 -4.09 -7.41
C GLU A 19 12.94 -3.13 -7.58
N GLU A 20 12.67 -1.92 -8.06
CA GLU A 20 13.69 -0.87 -8.19
C GLU A 20 14.25 -0.45 -6.81
N MET A 21 13.43 -0.34 -5.78
CA MET A 21 13.88 -0.04 -4.42
C MET A 21 14.83 -1.13 -3.90
N ILE A 22 14.49 -2.40 -4.14
CA ILE A 22 15.35 -3.53 -3.74
C ILE A 22 16.65 -3.50 -4.56
N ARG A 23 16.57 -3.31 -5.86
CA ARG A 23 17.75 -3.24 -6.78
C ARG A 23 18.71 -2.11 -6.38
N ALA A 24 18.18 -0.94 -6.03
CA ALA A 24 18.96 0.22 -5.63
C ALA A 24 19.57 0.09 -4.20
N THR A 25 19.12 -0.90 -3.43
CA THR A 25 19.64 -1.15 -2.09
C THR A 25 20.87 -2.07 -2.18
N ARG A 26 21.98 -1.72 -1.55
CA ARG A 26 23.15 -2.61 -1.46
C ARG A 26 22.82 -3.92 -0.73
N PRO A 27 23.52 -5.03 -0.99
CA PRO A 27 23.40 -6.26 -0.20
C PRO A 27 23.53 -5.97 1.30
N GLY A 28 22.70 -6.59 2.13
CA GLY A 28 22.58 -6.32 3.57
C GLY A 28 21.89 -5.01 3.94
N GLY A 29 21.59 -4.15 2.95
CA GLY A 29 20.93 -2.87 3.18
C GLY A 29 19.43 -3.01 3.45
N LEU A 30 18.83 -1.95 3.98
CA LEU A 30 17.42 -1.92 4.35
C LEU A 30 16.59 -1.10 3.36
N VAL A 31 15.39 -1.58 3.10
CA VAL A 31 14.31 -0.89 2.38
C VAL A 31 13.18 -0.64 3.36
N TYR A 32 12.77 0.61 3.50
CA TYR A 32 11.54 0.99 4.19
C TYR A 32 10.47 1.31 3.15
N LEU A 33 9.32 0.66 3.27
CA LEU A 33 8.16 0.91 2.43
C LEU A 33 6.93 1.10 3.30
N SER A 34 6.15 2.13 3.04
CA SER A 34 4.80 2.22 3.57
C SER A 34 3.84 2.79 2.54
N TYR A 35 2.60 2.33 2.55
CA TYR A 35 1.58 2.76 1.62
C TYR A 35 0.18 2.59 2.20
N THR A 36 -0.77 3.36 1.65
CA THR A 36 -2.18 3.28 2.01
C THR A 36 -2.85 2.13 1.27
N ASN A 37 -3.42 1.20 2.03
CA ASN A 37 -4.16 0.07 1.47
C ASN A 37 -5.49 0.53 0.89
N TRP A 38 -5.87 -0.01 -0.29
CA TRP A 38 -7.10 0.37 -0.99
C TRP A 38 -8.37 0.22 -0.15
N TYR A 39 -8.54 -0.91 0.54
CA TYR A 39 -9.74 -1.15 1.36
C TYR A 39 -9.73 -0.46 2.73
N SER A 40 -8.71 0.34 3.02
CA SER A 40 -8.72 1.17 4.23
C SER A 40 -9.76 2.29 4.13
N PRO A 41 -10.19 2.86 5.26
CA PRO A 41 -11.07 4.03 5.24
C PRO A 41 -10.51 5.22 4.43
N TRP A 42 -9.21 5.28 4.23
CA TRP A 42 -8.49 6.34 3.51
C TRP A 42 -8.00 5.95 2.12
N GLY A 43 -8.24 4.68 1.69
CA GLY A 43 -7.72 4.15 0.42
C GLY A 43 -8.19 4.90 -0.82
N GLY A 44 -9.37 5.50 -0.76
CA GLY A 44 -9.91 6.35 -1.81
C GLY A 44 -9.52 7.83 -1.69
N HIS A 45 -8.63 8.18 -0.75
CA HIS A 45 -8.23 9.55 -0.45
C HIS A 45 -9.47 10.43 -0.22
N GLU A 46 -9.62 11.56 -0.93
CA GLU A 46 -10.77 12.45 -0.80
C GLU A 46 -12.11 11.83 -1.23
N MET A 47 -12.09 10.74 -1.98
CA MET A 47 -13.29 9.98 -2.37
C MET A 47 -13.71 8.94 -1.33
N SER A 48 -13.02 8.84 -0.22
CA SER A 48 -13.39 7.94 0.87
C SER A 48 -14.66 8.44 1.59
N PRO A 49 -15.54 7.53 2.06
CA PRO A 49 -15.46 6.07 1.96
C PRO A 49 -16.10 5.50 0.66
N TRP A 50 -16.56 6.33 -0.25
CA TRP A 50 -17.32 5.90 -1.45
C TRP A 50 -16.53 5.01 -2.39
N HIS A 51 -15.18 5.06 -2.35
CA HIS A 51 -14.31 4.20 -3.14
C HIS A 51 -14.54 2.70 -2.90
N LEU A 52 -15.05 2.32 -1.73
CA LEU A 52 -15.39 0.94 -1.38
C LEU A 52 -16.54 0.39 -2.25
N LEU A 53 -17.40 1.26 -2.78
CA LEU A 53 -18.48 0.94 -3.69
C LEU A 53 -18.05 1.00 -5.17
N GLY A 54 -16.78 1.23 -5.42
CA GLY A 54 -16.16 1.28 -6.74
C GLY A 54 -15.74 2.69 -7.17
N PRO A 55 -14.70 2.78 -8.01
CA PRO A 55 -14.09 4.05 -8.39
C PRO A 55 -15.04 4.99 -9.14
N ARG A 56 -15.80 4.47 -10.11
CA ARG A 56 -16.77 5.27 -10.88
C ARG A 56 -17.89 5.84 -10.01
N TYR A 57 -18.36 5.05 -9.05
CA TYR A 57 -19.37 5.54 -8.08
C TYR A 57 -18.79 6.62 -7.19
N ALA A 58 -17.60 6.40 -6.65
CA ALA A 58 -16.91 7.35 -5.78
C ALA A 58 -16.70 8.70 -6.47
N GLU A 59 -16.21 8.69 -7.70
CA GLU A 59 -15.99 9.90 -8.49
C GLU A 59 -17.29 10.67 -8.74
N ARG A 60 -18.34 9.97 -9.22
CA ARG A 60 -19.67 10.60 -9.44
C ARG A 60 -20.23 11.19 -8.14
N ARG A 61 -20.10 10.47 -7.02
CA ARG A 61 -20.57 10.92 -5.71
C ARG A 61 -19.80 12.13 -5.23
N TYR A 62 -18.48 12.15 -5.43
CA TYR A 62 -17.62 13.26 -5.09
C TYR A 62 -17.98 14.51 -5.91
N ILE A 63 -18.09 14.39 -7.23
CA ILE A 63 -18.47 15.49 -8.13
C ILE A 63 -19.85 16.04 -7.74
N LYS A 64 -20.84 15.17 -7.51
CA LYS A 64 -22.18 15.60 -7.07
C LYS A 64 -22.15 16.36 -5.74
N ARG A 65 -21.28 15.96 -4.81
CA ARG A 65 -21.20 16.56 -3.47
C ARG A 65 -20.45 17.89 -3.47
N TYR A 66 -19.35 17.97 -4.21
CA TYR A 66 -18.41 19.09 -4.13
C TYR A 66 -18.36 19.96 -5.38
N GLN A 67 -19.12 19.63 -6.43
CA GLN A 67 -19.20 20.35 -7.71
C GLN A 67 -17.82 20.55 -8.38
N ARG A 68 -16.87 19.63 -8.13
CA ARG A 68 -15.52 19.62 -8.71
C ARG A 68 -15.02 18.19 -8.84
N LYS A 69 -14.08 17.96 -9.74
CA LYS A 69 -13.40 16.66 -9.87
C LYS A 69 -12.50 16.37 -8.65
N PRO A 70 -12.35 15.11 -8.24
CA PRO A 70 -11.37 14.74 -7.22
C PRO A 70 -9.95 15.02 -7.75
N LYS A 71 -9.03 15.31 -6.85
CA LYS A 71 -7.61 15.49 -7.15
C LYS A 71 -6.94 14.15 -7.51
N HIS A 72 -7.39 13.07 -6.84
CA HIS A 72 -6.90 11.72 -7.09
C HIS A 72 -7.91 10.96 -7.95
N GLU A 73 -7.44 10.52 -9.11
CA GLU A 73 -8.24 9.81 -10.11
C GLU A 73 -7.74 8.35 -10.19
N VAL A 74 -8.66 7.42 -9.96
CA VAL A 74 -8.32 5.98 -9.94
C VAL A 74 -7.95 5.50 -11.35
N GLY A 75 -6.75 4.94 -11.48
CA GLY A 75 -6.18 4.50 -12.75
C GLY A 75 -5.36 5.55 -13.47
N ALA A 76 -5.31 6.80 -12.97
CA ALA A 76 -4.45 7.85 -13.47
C ALA A 76 -3.31 8.19 -12.50
N ASN A 77 -3.65 8.53 -11.25
CA ASN A 77 -2.69 8.89 -10.20
C ASN A 77 -3.04 8.28 -8.82
N LEU A 78 -3.99 7.35 -8.77
CA LEU A 78 -4.32 6.54 -7.61
C LEU A 78 -4.59 5.11 -8.07
N PHE A 79 -3.84 4.14 -7.53
CA PHE A 79 -3.91 2.74 -7.92
C PHE A 79 -4.28 1.86 -6.74
N ARG A 80 -4.96 0.74 -7.02
CA ARG A 80 -5.41 -0.18 -5.97
C ARG A 80 -4.27 -1.07 -5.53
N VAL A 81 -3.69 -0.77 -4.40
CA VAL A 81 -2.64 -1.61 -3.79
C VAL A 81 -3.22 -2.33 -2.58
N HIS A 82 -3.00 -3.63 -2.52
CA HIS A 82 -3.55 -4.51 -1.49
C HIS A 82 -2.43 -5.13 -0.64
N VAL A 83 -2.73 -5.42 0.62
CA VAL A 83 -1.77 -5.98 1.58
C VAL A 83 -1.33 -7.40 1.20
N GLY A 84 -2.28 -8.28 0.93
CA GLY A 84 -2.03 -9.69 0.68
C GLY A 84 -1.15 -9.98 -0.54
N PRO A 85 -1.46 -9.42 -1.72
CA PRO A 85 -0.63 -9.58 -2.91
C PRO A 85 0.81 -9.11 -2.71
N VAL A 86 1.02 -7.94 -2.12
CA VAL A 86 2.36 -7.40 -1.83
C VAL A 86 3.13 -8.32 -0.89
N LEU A 87 2.51 -8.75 0.22
CA LEU A 87 3.17 -9.67 1.17
C LEU A 87 3.49 -11.02 0.54
N ARG A 88 2.63 -11.56 -0.33
CA ARG A 88 2.91 -12.83 -1.04
C ARG A 88 4.09 -12.69 -1.99
N ALA A 89 4.09 -11.64 -2.80
CA ALA A 89 5.17 -11.40 -3.75
C ALA A 89 6.52 -11.27 -3.04
N LEU A 90 6.57 -10.49 -1.96
CA LEU A 90 7.80 -10.30 -1.19
C LEU A 90 8.27 -11.58 -0.49
N ARG A 91 7.35 -12.39 0.07
CA ARG A 91 7.70 -13.67 0.70
C ARG A 91 8.18 -14.74 -0.27
N ALA A 92 7.81 -14.63 -1.53
CA ALA A 92 8.28 -15.54 -2.59
C ALA A 92 9.68 -15.21 -3.11
N ARG A 93 10.26 -14.08 -2.71
CA ARG A 93 11.57 -13.63 -3.17
C ARG A 93 12.69 -14.16 -2.27
N PRO A 94 13.70 -14.88 -2.85
CA PRO A 94 14.85 -15.35 -2.08
C PRO A 94 15.85 -14.22 -1.73
N ASP A 95 15.85 -13.14 -2.49
CA ASP A 95 16.74 -11.99 -2.35
C ASP A 95 16.24 -10.92 -1.34
N VAL A 96 15.13 -11.19 -0.65
CA VAL A 96 14.50 -10.27 0.30
C VAL A 96 14.08 -10.97 1.58
N GLU A 97 14.50 -10.44 2.70
CA GLU A 97 14.02 -10.79 4.04
C GLU A 97 13.08 -9.72 4.57
N ILE A 98 11.86 -10.10 4.96
CA ILE A 98 10.94 -9.17 5.65
C ILE A 98 11.32 -9.12 7.13
N VAL A 99 12.05 -8.07 7.52
CA VAL A 99 12.49 -7.84 8.90
C VAL A 99 11.32 -7.42 9.79
N ALA A 100 10.42 -6.58 9.27
CA ALA A 100 9.21 -6.17 9.97
C ALA A 100 8.07 -5.91 8.99
N ALA A 101 6.86 -6.33 9.38
CA ALA A 101 5.62 -6.01 8.71
C ALA A 101 4.55 -5.72 9.75
N ARG A 102 3.90 -4.56 9.65
CA ARG A 102 2.81 -4.18 10.57
C ARG A 102 1.94 -3.07 10.01
N PRO A 103 0.70 -2.92 10.48
CA PRO A 103 -0.05 -1.70 10.29
C PRO A 103 0.71 -0.51 10.92
N ARG A 104 0.91 0.57 10.16
CA ARG A 104 1.81 1.67 10.54
C ARG A 104 1.35 2.42 11.79
N TYR A 105 0.05 2.71 11.86
CA TYR A 105 -0.53 3.59 12.89
C TYR A 105 -1.10 2.85 14.10
N TYR A 106 -0.85 1.54 14.19
CA TYR A 106 -1.37 0.69 15.26
C TYR A 106 -0.28 0.23 16.22
N PRO A 107 -0.66 -0.18 17.44
CA PRO A 107 0.27 -0.84 18.37
C PRO A 107 0.97 -2.05 17.72
N ARG A 108 2.18 -2.36 18.19
CA ARG A 108 3.03 -3.41 17.58
C ARG A 108 2.38 -4.79 17.54
N TRP A 109 1.52 -5.12 18.49
CA TRP A 109 0.81 -6.40 18.53
C TRP A 109 -0.22 -6.55 17.39
N CYS A 110 -0.70 -5.45 16.81
CA CYS A 110 -1.59 -5.48 15.65
C CYS A 110 -0.95 -6.08 14.39
N ARG A 111 0.36 -6.38 14.40
CA ARG A 111 1.01 -7.18 13.35
C ARG A 111 0.32 -8.52 13.11
N LEU A 112 -0.38 -9.06 14.11
CA LEU A 112 -1.15 -10.30 13.99
C LEU A 112 -2.30 -10.20 12.99
N LEU A 113 -2.85 -9.01 12.75
CA LEU A 113 -3.87 -8.75 11.72
C LEU A 113 -3.40 -9.20 10.33
N LEU A 114 -2.09 -9.07 10.05
CA LEU A 114 -1.53 -9.44 8.75
C LEU A 114 -1.57 -10.95 8.47
N ARG A 115 -1.79 -11.77 9.50
CA ARG A 115 -1.91 -13.24 9.38
C ARG A 115 -3.31 -13.69 8.95
N LEU A 116 -4.31 -12.82 9.08
CA LEU A 116 -5.71 -13.14 8.82
C LEU A 116 -6.10 -12.65 7.42
N PRO A 117 -6.23 -13.56 6.42
CA PRO A 117 -6.70 -13.20 5.09
C PRO A 117 -8.07 -12.51 5.16
N GLY A 118 -8.31 -11.53 4.31
CA GLY A 118 -9.52 -10.71 4.36
C GLY A 118 -9.43 -9.60 5.40
N LEU A 119 -9.30 -9.92 6.69
CA LEU A 119 -9.20 -8.90 7.74
C LEU A 119 -8.01 -7.95 7.55
N ARG A 120 -6.85 -8.48 7.12
CA ARG A 120 -5.67 -7.65 6.80
C ARG A 120 -5.94 -6.63 5.69
N GLU A 121 -6.84 -6.94 4.75
CA GLU A 121 -7.16 -6.03 3.65
C GLU A 121 -8.06 -4.86 4.10
N VAL A 122 -8.86 -5.05 5.12
CA VAL A 122 -9.78 -4.02 5.63
C VAL A 122 -9.22 -3.31 6.86
N ALA A 123 -8.61 -4.05 7.78
CA ALA A 123 -8.12 -3.51 9.05
C ALA A 123 -6.73 -2.86 8.97
N THR A 124 -5.95 -3.11 7.92
CA THR A 124 -4.65 -2.45 7.73
C THR A 124 -4.83 -1.17 6.93
N TRP A 125 -4.86 -0.03 7.60
CA TRP A 125 -5.05 1.25 6.92
C TRP A 125 -3.84 1.67 6.10
N ASN A 126 -2.66 1.51 6.67
CA ASN A 126 -1.39 1.74 6.01
C ASN A 126 -0.45 0.59 6.39
N LEU A 127 0.10 -0.09 5.40
CA LEU A 127 1.08 -1.15 5.64
C LEU A 127 2.47 -0.55 5.73
N MET A 128 3.20 -0.88 6.78
CA MET A 128 4.62 -0.57 6.93
C MET A 128 5.44 -1.85 6.84
N LEU A 129 6.44 -1.83 5.97
CA LEU A 129 7.40 -2.90 5.74
C LEU A 129 8.82 -2.40 5.95
N ILE A 130 9.62 -3.18 6.64
CA ILE A 130 11.08 -3.07 6.64
C ILE A 130 11.61 -4.36 6.06
N MET A 131 12.37 -4.25 4.98
CA MET A 131 12.94 -5.38 4.26
C MET A 131 14.46 -5.25 4.25
N ARG A 132 15.17 -6.37 4.27
CA ARG A 132 16.61 -6.44 4.05
C ARG A 132 16.86 -7.11 2.71
N ARG A 133 17.71 -6.49 1.88
CA ARG A 133 18.22 -7.17 0.69
C ARG A 133 19.23 -8.23 1.14
N VAL A 134 18.93 -9.47 0.81
CA VAL A 134 19.86 -10.59 0.95
C VAL A 134 20.75 -10.62 -0.29
N GLY A 135 22.01 -10.85 -0.15
CA GLY A 135 23.07 -10.70 -1.16
C GLY A 135 22.82 -11.19 -2.55
#